data_5fbf0fda7a5207bba2f4b722eb1a3d1e
#
_entry.id   5fbf0fda7a5207bba2f4b722eb1a3d1e
#
_cell.length_a   1.000
_cell.length_b   1.000
_cell.length_c   1.000
_cell.angle_alpha   90.00
_cell.angle_beta   90.00
_cell.angle_gamma   90.00
#
_symmetry.space_group_name_H-M   'P 1'
#
loop_
_entity.id
_entity.type
_entity.pdbx_description
1 polymer ?
#
loop_
_entity_poly.entity_id
_entity_poly.type
_entity_poly.pdbx_seq_one_letter_code
_entity_poly.pdbx_strand_id
1 'polypeptide(L)'
;MMRKKLGFFLVIILIAGLLIPGSAYSKDEISVKNVILMIGDGMGYNQIMAADYYLTGDCGTAVYECFPVKLAMSTYSYGLSTDTSDDELGRYHPRLWNEFSLFMRYPTDSAAAATAMSTGTKTYDSAIGVDQDVNPLRHMIEDFEAMGRSTGVVTTVPVSHATPAGFVAHNENRNNYGEIIAEMVTKSTIDVIMGAGNPDYDDNGAPLSTPSYNYISEMIWKGLKNGTLSLSATDRDDEIENWTLIETKEEFEALQTGDTPERVIGVAQVNTTLQQYRGDY
;
A
#
# COMPACT_ATOMS: atom_id res chain seq x y z
N MET A 1 68.78 -31.51 -5.50
CA MET A 1 68.50 -30.95 -4.18
C MET A 1 67.80 -29.58 -4.26
N MET A 2 67.30 -29.13 -5.42
CA MET A 2 66.64 -27.82 -5.63
C MET A 2 65.14 -27.84 -5.77
N ARG A 3 64.49 -28.99 -5.98
CA ARG A 3 63.03 -29.08 -6.17
C ARG A 3 62.18 -29.06 -4.88
N LYS A 4 62.77 -29.35 -3.71
CA LYS A 4 62.05 -29.33 -2.42
C LYS A 4 61.94 -27.94 -1.78
N LYS A 5 62.77 -26.96 -2.16
CA LYS A 5 62.69 -25.61 -1.60
C LYS A 5 61.67 -24.71 -2.28
N LEU A 6 61.32 -25.02 -3.55
CA LEU A 6 60.33 -24.22 -4.28
C LEU A 6 58.90 -24.50 -3.81
N GLY A 7 58.60 -25.75 -3.40
CA GLY A 7 57.29 -26.10 -2.86
C GLY A 7 56.96 -25.46 -1.52
N PHE A 8 57.96 -25.25 -0.68
CA PHE A 8 57.78 -24.64 0.63
C PHE A 8 57.52 -23.12 0.54
N PHE A 9 58.14 -22.46 -0.44
CA PHE A 9 57.88 -21.03 -0.68
C PHE A 9 56.47 -20.76 -1.27
N LEU A 10 55.99 -21.66 -2.11
CA LEU A 10 54.66 -21.53 -2.70
C LEU A 10 53.52 -21.72 -1.66
N VAL A 11 53.75 -22.64 -0.70
CA VAL A 11 52.77 -22.89 0.41
C VAL A 11 52.75 -21.71 1.37
N ILE A 12 53.85 -21.03 1.65
CA ILE A 12 53.92 -19.87 2.53
C ILE A 12 53.19 -18.66 1.86
N ILE A 13 53.31 -18.48 0.56
CA ILE A 13 52.59 -17.41 -0.17
C ILE A 13 51.07 -17.69 -0.19
N LEU A 14 50.67 -18.95 -0.30
CA LEU A 14 49.25 -19.32 -0.25
C LEU A 14 48.60 -19.13 1.15
N ILE A 15 49.40 -19.39 2.22
CA ILE A 15 48.92 -19.18 3.61
C ILE A 15 48.95 -17.71 3.99
N ALA A 16 49.88 -16.91 3.48
CA ALA A 16 49.91 -15.47 3.69
C ALA A 16 48.73 -14.74 2.97
N GLY A 17 48.28 -15.28 1.85
CA GLY A 17 47.10 -14.76 1.14
C GLY A 17 45.76 -15.02 1.86
N LEU A 18 45.72 -15.99 2.77
CA LEU A 18 44.52 -16.33 3.58
C LEU A 18 44.43 -15.54 4.90
N LEU A 19 45.44 -14.76 5.24
CA LEU A 19 45.51 -13.94 6.46
C LEU A 19 45.33 -12.44 6.19
N ILE A 20 44.83 -12.04 5.02
CA ILE A 20 44.31 -10.68 4.87
C ILE A 20 43.05 -10.63 5.73
N PRO A 21 43.02 -9.89 6.85
CA PRO A 21 41.79 -9.68 7.56
C PRO A 21 40.87 -9.02 6.54
N GLY A 22 39.85 -9.74 6.09
CA GLY A 22 38.72 -9.12 5.40
C GLY A 22 38.33 -7.96 6.28
N SER A 23 38.47 -6.74 5.80
CA SER A 23 37.89 -5.60 6.45
C SER A 23 36.41 -5.95 6.59
N ALA A 24 36.02 -6.38 7.79
CA ALA A 24 34.63 -6.46 8.13
C ALA A 24 34.13 -5.02 7.96
N TYR A 25 33.53 -4.74 6.82
CA TYR A 25 32.67 -3.59 6.70
C TYR A 25 31.62 -3.84 7.78
N SER A 26 31.79 -3.23 8.93
CA SER A 26 30.72 -2.96 9.86
C SER A 26 29.77 -2.08 9.07
N LYS A 27 28.82 -2.71 8.40
CA LYS A 27 27.63 -2.04 7.94
C LYS A 27 26.96 -1.66 9.25
N ASP A 28 27.10 -0.39 9.64
CA ASP A 28 26.24 0.15 10.69
C ASP A 28 24.81 -0.23 10.25
N GLU A 29 24.23 -1.21 10.94
CA GLU A 29 22.85 -1.61 10.67
C GLU A 29 22.00 -0.38 10.98
N ILE A 30 21.58 0.33 9.93
CA ILE A 30 20.58 1.38 10.07
C ILE A 30 19.32 0.63 10.51
N SER A 31 19.06 0.66 11.81
CA SER A 31 17.84 0.10 12.37
C SER A 31 16.67 0.99 11.96
N VAL A 32 16.00 0.61 10.87
CA VAL A 32 14.77 1.26 10.43
C VAL A 32 13.68 0.89 11.43
N LYS A 33 13.13 1.91 12.11
CA LYS A 33 12.05 1.72 13.09
C LYS A 33 10.68 1.80 12.45
N ASN A 34 10.47 2.74 11.53
CA ASN A 34 9.19 3.01 10.87
C ASN A 34 9.39 3.08 9.35
N VAL A 35 8.41 2.59 8.61
CA VAL A 35 8.33 2.68 7.15
C VAL A 35 7.03 3.39 6.79
N ILE A 36 7.11 4.47 6.02
CA ILE A 36 5.95 5.20 5.51
C ILE A 36 6.01 5.13 3.98
N LEU A 37 5.02 4.48 3.38
CA LEU A 37 4.83 4.44 1.93
C LEU A 37 3.77 5.48 1.55
N MET A 38 4.16 6.51 0.79
CA MET A 38 3.25 7.53 0.28
C MET A 38 2.98 7.27 -1.20
N ILE A 39 1.71 7.11 -1.56
CA ILE A 39 1.26 6.78 -2.91
C ILE A 39 0.46 7.95 -3.48
N GLY A 40 0.92 8.51 -4.59
CA GLY A 40 0.13 9.42 -5.43
C GLY A 40 -0.54 8.60 -6.54
N ASP A 41 -1.84 8.34 -6.40
CA ASP A 41 -2.60 7.55 -7.36
C ASP A 41 -2.75 8.30 -8.69
N GLY A 42 -2.33 7.64 -9.79
CA GLY A 42 -2.28 8.25 -11.13
C GLY A 42 -1.23 9.36 -11.29
N MET A 43 -0.38 9.58 -10.28
CA MET A 43 0.64 10.64 -10.29
C MET A 43 1.87 10.21 -11.08
N GLY A 44 1.92 10.59 -12.35
CA GLY A 44 3.11 10.44 -13.19
C GLY A 44 4.01 11.68 -13.19
N TYR A 45 5.12 11.62 -13.92
CA TYR A 45 6.10 12.71 -13.98
C TYR A 45 5.51 14.03 -14.46
N ASN A 46 4.55 14.01 -15.40
CA ASN A 46 3.92 15.23 -15.91
C ASN A 46 3.02 15.88 -14.86
N GLN A 47 2.34 15.11 -14.02
CA GLN A 47 1.53 15.62 -12.92
C GLN A 47 2.41 16.28 -11.85
N ILE A 48 3.56 15.70 -11.54
CA ILE A 48 4.54 16.29 -10.62
C ILE A 48 5.04 17.63 -11.17
N MET A 49 5.49 17.64 -12.41
CA MET A 49 5.98 18.85 -13.08
C MET A 49 4.89 19.94 -13.15
N ALA A 50 3.65 19.58 -13.46
CA ALA A 50 2.54 20.54 -13.50
C ALA A 50 2.25 21.12 -12.11
N ALA A 51 2.30 20.32 -11.05
CA ALA A 51 2.14 20.77 -9.68
C ALA A 51 3.26 21.74 -9.25
N ASP A 52 4.50 21.45 -9.60
CA ASP A 52 5.65 22.30 -9.33
C ASP A 52 5.50 23.66 -10.00
N TYR A 53 5.20 23.69 -11.31
CA TYR A 53 4.96 24.96 -12.02
C TYR A 53 3.80 25.76 -11.42
N TYR A 54 2.74 25.07 -10.99
CA TYR A 54 1.60 25.75 -10.35
C TYR A 54 1.99 26.36 -9.00
N LEU A 55 2.78 25.66 -8.20
CA LEU A 55 3.13 26.07 -6.83
C LEU A 55 4.27 27.09 -6.79
N THR A 56 5.27 26.96 -7.65
CA THR A 56 6.53 27.71 -7.54
C THR A 56 6.94 28.41 -8.82
N GLY A 57 6.34 28.10 -9.96
CA GLY A 57 6.73 28.61 -11.27
C GLY A 57 7.98 27.94 -11.86
N ASP A 58 8.49 26.89 -11.22
CA ASP A 58 9.68 26.14 -11.65
C ASP A 58 9.45 24.64 -11.42
N CYS A 59 10.28 23.78 -12.01
CA CYS A 59 10.22 22.33 -11.83
C CYS A 59 11.31 21.81 -10.88
N GLY A 60 11.09 20.61 -10.29
CA GLY A 60 12.06 19.97 -9.39
C GLY A 60 12.09 20.58 -7.99
N THR A 61 11.00 21.21 -7.57
CA THR A 61 10.91 21.94 -6.30
C THR A 61 10.20 21.18 -5.18
N ALA A 62 9.46 20.11 -5.52
CA ALA A 62 8.76 19.32 -4.52
C ALA A 62 9.74 18.58 -3.59
N VAL A 63 9.38 18.49 -2.31
CA VAL A 63 10.23 17.88 -1.25
C VAL A 63 10.65 16.45 -1.62
N TYR A 64 9.74 15.64 -2.18
CA TYR A 64 10.02 14.27 -2.58
C TYR A 64 10.98 14.19 -3.78
N GLU A 65 11.09 15.23 -4.60
CA GLU A 65 12.08 15.29 -5.68
C GLU A 65 13.51 15.51 -5.18
N CYS A 66 13.67 15.91 -3.92
CA CYS A 66 14.96 16.05 -3.25
C CYS A 66 15.42 14.75 -2.55
N PHE A 67 14.65 13.67 -2.60
CA PHE A 67 15.02 12.40 -1.99
C PHE A 67 16.28 11.80 -2.67
N PRO A 68 17.18 11.17 -1.87
CA PRO A 68 18.48 10.72 -2.38
C PRO A 68 18.38 9.55 -3.36
N VAL A 69 17.28 8.78 -3.32
CA VAL A 69 17.03 7.67 -4.22
C VAL A 69 15.85 7.99 -5.11
N LYS A 70 16.06 7.96 -6.42
CA LYS A 70 15.03 8.19 -7.43
C LYS A 70 15.07 7.05 -8.43
N LEU A 71 13.99 6.31 -8.54
CA LEU A 71 13.88 5.16 -9.44
C LEU A 71 12.61 5.27 -10.27
N ALA A 72 12.66 4.79 -11.50
CA ALA A 72 11.51 4.61 -12.35
C ALA A 72 10.94 3.20 -12.15
N MET A 73 9.62 3.09 -12.15
CA MET A 73 8.88 1.82 -12.07
C MET A 73 7.91 1.72 -13.24
N SER A 74 7.86 0.55 -13.87
CA SER A 74 6.83 0.27 -14.88
C SER A 74 5.50 -0.04 -14.20
N THR A 75 4.40 0.50 -14.75
CA THR A 75 3.07 0.42 -14.18
C THR A 75 2.10 -0.25 -15.15
N TYR A 76 2.25 -1.55 -15.39
CA TYR A 76 1.30 -2.35 -16.19
C TYR A 76 0.81 -3.54 -15.38
N SER A 77 -0.47 -3.89 -15.55
CA SER A 77 -1.10 -5.04 -14.92
C SER A 77 -0.73 -6.35 -15.61
N TYR A 78 -1.07 -7.47 -15.00
CA TYR A 78 -0.99 -8.79 -15.63
C TYR A 78 -2.15 -8.94 -16.62
N GLY A 79 -1.87 -9.50 -17.80
CA GLY A 79 -2.90 -9.67 -18.82
C GLY A 79 -3.38 -8.35 -19.39
N LEU A 80 -2.55 -7.73 -20.23
CA LEU A 80 -2.78 -6.40 -20.83
C LEU A 80 -4.02 -6.31 -21.72
N SER A 81 -4.68 -7.42 -22.05
CA SER A 81 -5.74 -7.43 -23.02
C SER A 81 -6.78 -8.50 -22.73
N THR A 82 -8.05 -8.13 -22.85
CA THR A 82 -9.14 -9.06 -23.05
C THR A 82 -9.17 -9.61 -24.51
N ASP A 83 -8.28 -9.10 -25.36
CA ASP A 83 -8.08 -9.59 -26.72
C ASP A 83 -7.09 -10.76 -26.68
N THR A 84 -7.59 -11.95 -26.93
CA THR A 84 -6.86 -13.22 -26.90
C THR A 84 -5.67 -13.30 -27.86
N SER A 85 -5.51 -12.32 -28.75
CA SER A 85 -4.35 -12.22 -29.66
C SER A 85 -3.08 -11.68 -28.98
N ASP A 86 -3.21 -11.02 -27.82
CA ASP A 86 -2.11 -10.40 -27.06
C ASP A 86 -1.81 -11.12 -25.73
N ASP A 87 -2.35 -12.32 -25.49
CA ASP A 87 -2.14 -13.13 -24.26
C ASP A 87 -0.65 -13.42 -23.96
N GLU A 88 0.23 -13.29 -24.96
CA GLU A 88 1.67 -13.43 -24.78
C GLU A 88 2.31 -12.22 -24.04
N LEU A 89 1.60 -11.10 -23.91
CA LEU A 89 2.12 -9.88 -23.28
C LEU A 89 2.02 -9.85 -21.75
N GLY A 90 1.71 -10.97 -21.13
CA GLY A 90 1.66 -11.12 -19.68
C GLY A 90 3.01 -10.91 -18.98
N ARG A 91 2.99 -10.36 -17.78
CA ARG A 91 4.10 -10.17 -16.84
C ARG A 91 5.22 -9.24 -17.33
N TYR A 92 6.35 -9.76 -17.79
CA TYR A 92 7.57 -8.98 -18.08
C TYR A 92 7.95 -9.07 -19.56
N HIS A 93 6.98 -8.98 -20.46
CA HIS A 93 7.25 -9.09 -21.87
C HIS A 93 8.13 -7.93 -22.39
N PRO A 94 9.22 -8.19 -23.15
CA PRO A 94 10.16 -7.16 -23.62
C PRO A 94 9.53 -6.00 -24.41
N ARG A 95 8.45 -6.26 -25.15
CA ARG A 95 7.72 -5.22 -25.90
C ARG A 95 7.17 -4.11 -24.99
N LEU A 96 6.82 -4.45 -23.74
CA LEU A 96 6.34 -3.47 -22.76
C LEU A 96 7.39 -2.42 -22.39
N TRP A 97 8.66 -2.72 -22.58
CA TRP A 97 9.76 -1.77 -22.36
C TRP A 97 10.10 -0.94 -23.60
N ASN A 98 9.75 -1.41 -24.79
CA ASN A 98 10.16 -0.83 -26.06
C ASN A 98 9.01 -0.13 -26.81
N GLU A 99 7.75 -0.47 -26.49
CA GLU A 99 6.57 -0.01 -27.20
C GLU A 99 5.65 0.80 -26.27
N PHE A 100 5.93 2.10 -26.12
CA PHE A 100 5.16 3.00 -25.25
C PHE A 100 3.66 3.00 -25.58
N SER A 101 3.28 2.79 -26.84
CA SER A 101 1.88 2.71 -27.25
C SER A 101 1.08 1.60 -26.58
N LEU A 102 1.74 0.53 -26.12
CA LEU A 102 1.10 -0.56 -25.37
C LEU A 102 0.66 -0.08 -23.99
N PHE A 103 1.51 0.67 -23.29
CA PHE A 103 1.15 1.27 -21.99
C PHE A 103 -0.01 2.25 -22.12
N MET A 104 -0.04 3.04 -23.19
CA MET A 104 -1.13 3.99 -23.43
C MET A 104 -2.46 3.31 -23.71
N ARG A 105 -2.43 2.08 -24.25
CA ARG A 105 -3.62 1.31 -24.58
C ARG A 105 -4.20 0.57 -23.37
N TYR A 106 -3.34 0.14 -22.46
CA TYR A 106 -3.71 -0.73 -21.34
C TYR A 106 -3.06 -0.22 -20.04
N PRO A 107 -3.49 0.94 -19.50
CA PRO A 107 -2.99 1.43 -18.23
C PRO A 107 -3.43 0.49 -17.11
N THR A 108 -2.55 0.26 -16.13
CA THR A 108 -2.93 -0.46 -14.92
C THR A 108 -3.96 0.33 -14.13
N ASP A 109 -4.83 -0.35 -13.41
CA ASP A 109 -5.71 0.29 -12.43
C ASP A 109 -5.05 0.33 -11.03
N SER A 110 -5.68 1.06 -10.10
CA SER A 110 -5.19 1.19 -8.72
C SER A 110 -5.18 -0.14 -7.96
N ALA A 111 -6.09 -1.07 -8.28
CA ALA A 111 -6.20 -2.35 -7.62
C ALA A 111 -5.00 -3.25 -7.94
N ALA A 112 -4.73 -3.48 -9.22
CA ALA A 112 -3.57 -4.25 -9.66
C ALA A 112 -2.26 -3.61 -9.24
N ALA A 113 -2.17 -2.25 -9.26
CA ALA A 113 -0.98 -1.53 -8.85
C ALA A 113 -0.73 -1.65 -7.34
N ALA A 114 -1.75 -1.46 -6.50
CA ALA A 114 -1.64 -1.61 -5.04
C ALA A 114 -1.30 -3.06 -4.65
N THR A 115 -1.95 -4.04 -5.27
CA THR A 115 -1.63 -5.47 -5.07
C THR A 115 -0.17 -5.76 -5.42
N ALA A 116 0.32 -5.26 -6.56
CA ALA A 116 1.72 -5.47 -6.94
C ALA A 116 2.71 -4.81 -5.97
N MET A 117 2.39 -3.62 -5.45
CA MET A 117 3.23 -2.94 -4.45
C MET A 117 3.23 -3.66 -3.10
N SER A 118 2.08 -4.18 -2.66
CA SER A 118 1.93 -4.81 -1.33
C SER A 118 2.42 -6.25 -1.28
N THR A 119 2.40 -6.97 -2.40
CA THR A 119 2.69 -8.42 -2.45
C THR A 119 3.92 -8.77 -3.30
N GLY A 120 4.40 -7.83 -4.13
CA GLY A 120 5.44 -8.10 -5.13
C GLY A 120 4.96 -8.92 -6.34
N THR A 121 3.66 -9.20 -6.45
CA THR A 121 3.07 -10.03 -7.51
C THR A 121 2.13 -9.21 -8.38
N LYS A 122 2.36 -9.25 -9.71
CA LYS A 122 1.43 -8.62 -10.66
C LYS A 122 0.15 -9.42 -10.80
N THR A 123 -0.96 -8.71 -10.88
CA THR A 123 -2.29 -9.27 -11.07
C THR A 123 -3.07 -8.50 -12.15
N TYR A 124 -4.26 -8.96 -12.48
CA TYR A 124 -5.16 -8.34 -13.44
C TYR A 124 -5.85 -7.08 -12.87
N ASP A 125 -6.33 -6.22 -13.75
CA ASP A 125 -7.07 -5.02 -13.34
C ASP A 125 -8.31 -5.39 -12.53
N SER A 126 -8.60 -4.60 -11.50
CA SER A 126 -9.64 -4.81 -10.49
C SER A 126 -9.32 -5.83 -9.38
N ALA A 127 -8.26 -6.62 -9.48
CA ALA A 127 -7.88 -7.58 -8.44
C ALA A 127 -7.32 -6.90 -7.20
N ILE A 128 -7.79 -7.30 -6.04
CA ILE A 128 -7.34 -6.84 -4.70
C ILE A 128 -6.67 -8.01 -4.00
N GLY A 129 -5.37 -7.94 -3.76
CA GLY A 129 -4.63 -8.92 -2.94
C GLY A 129 -4.68 -10.37 -3.45
N VAL A 130 -5.07 -10.60 -4.70
CA VAL A 130 -5.15 -11.94 -5.29
C VAL A 130 -4.30 -12.03 -6.56
N ASP A 131 -3.85 -13.24 -6.88
CA ASP A 131 -3.14 -13.53 -8.13
C ASP A 131 -4.10 -13.65 -9.33
N GLN A 132 -3.56 -14.02 -10.49
CA GLN A 132 -4.33 -14.23 -11.72
C GLN A 132 -5.38 -15.36 -11.65
N ASP A 133 -5.20 -16.29 -10.72
CA ASP A 133 -6.07 -17.45 -10.50
C ASP A 133 -6.98 -17.25 -9.27
N VAL A 134 -7.05 -15.99 -8.77
CA VAL A 134 -7.84 -15.57 -7.60
C VAL A 134 -7.39 -16.21 -6.28
N ASN A 135 -6.13 -16.67 -6.20
CA ASN A 135 -5.59 -17.14 -4.93
C ASN A 135 -5.12 -15.95 -4.10
N PRO A 136 -5.41 -15.91 -2.80
CA PRO A 136 -4.92 -14.86 -1.90
C PRO A 136 -3.40 -14.77 -1.89
N LEU A 137 -2.88 -13.54 -1.96
CA LEU A 137 -1.47 -13.22 -1.89
C LEU A 137 -1.15 -12.64 -0.52
N ARG A 138 0.00 -13.01 0.02
CA ARG A 138 0.45 -12.44 1.29
C ARG A 138 0.90 -10.99 1.11
N HIS A 139 0.32 -10.08 1.88
CA HIS A 139 0.66 -8.67 1.91
C HIS A 139 1.88 -8.38 2.78
N MET A 140 2.64 -7.33 2.46
CA MET A 140 3.75 -6.87 3.30
C MET A 140 3.28 -6.46 4.71
N ILE A 141 2.04 -5.98 4.86
CA ILE A 141 1.44 -5.65 6.16
C ILE A 141 1.43 -6.88 7.06
N GLU A 142 1.00 -8.05 6.57
CA GLU A 142 0.98 -9.30 7.33
C GLU A 142 2.39 -9.73 7.79
N ASP A 143 3.43 -9.42 7.01
CA ASP A 143 4.82 -9.67 7.42
C ASP A 143 5.25 -8.75 8.56
N PHE A 144 4.90 -7.46 8.52
CA PHE A 144 5.19 -6.52 9.60
C PHE A 144 4.44 -6.87 10.88
N GLU A 145 3.19 -7.27 10.77
CA GLU A 145 2.37 -7.74 11.88
C GLU A 145 2.97 -8.99 12.54
N ALA A 146 3.40 -9.97 11.74
CA ALA A 146 4.09 -11.16 12.22
C ALA A 146 5.41 -10.83 12.95
N MET A 147 6.00 -9.65 12.69
CA MET A 147 7.17 -9.13 13.41
C MET A 147 6.79 -8.30 14.66
N GLY A 148 5.52 -8.24 15.04
CA GLY A 148 5.02 -7.43 16.15
C GLY A 148 5.06 -5.93 15.88
N ARG A 149 4.89 -5.49 14.62
CA ARG A 149 4.84 -4.08 14.24
C ARG A 149 3.40 -3.65 14.04
N SER A 150 3.08 -2.45 14.47
CA SER A 150 1.81 -1.82 14.14
C SER A 150 1.77 -1.42 12.67
N THR A 151 0.60 -1.59 12.05
CA THR A 151 0.38 -1.32 10.64
C THR A 151 -0.86 -0.45 10.42
N GLY A 152 -0.91 0.23 9.26
CA GLY A 152 -2.05 1.08 8.96
C GLY A 152 -2.12 1.50 7.51
N VAL A 153 -3.34 1.80 7.08
CA VAL A 153 -3.63 2.44 5.78
C VAL A 153 -4.41 3.73 6.00
N VAL A 154 -3.95 4.79 5.33
CA VAL A 154 -4.60 6.11 5.36
C VAL A 154 -4.78 6.58 3.93
N THR A 155 -5.98 7.02 3.59
CA THR A 155 -6.31 7.39 2.21
C THR A 155 -7.21 8.62 2.15
N THR A 156 -7.29 9.26 0.98
CA THR A 156 -8.20 10.36 0.71
C THR A 156 -9.51 9.93 0.04
N VAL A 157 -9.58 8.67 -0.39
CA VAL A 157 -10.77 8.02 -0.98
C VAL A 157 -11.49 7.17 0.07
N PRO A 158 -12.60 6.49 -0.24
CA PRO A 158 -13.26 5.59 0.72
C PRO A 158 -12.29 4.52 1.25
N VAL A 159 -12.42 4.18 2.53
CA VAL A 159 -11.54 3.20 3.20
C VAL A 159 -11.53 1.82 2.53
N SER A 160 -12.60 1.44 1.85
CA SER A 160 -12.71 0.19 1.07
C SER A 160 -12.27 0.31 -0.39
N HIS A 161 -11.77 1.49 -0.81
CA HIS A 161 -11.32 1.69 -2.18
C HIS A 161 -10.06 0.87 -2.49
N ALA A 162 -9.75 0.71 -3.77
CA ALA A 162 -8.73 -0.22 -4.24
C ALA A 162 -7.33 -0.01 -3.65
N THR A 163 -6.88 1.24 -3.53
CA THR A 163 -5.50 1.52 -3.08
C THR A 163 -5.26 1.10 -1.64
N PRO A 164 -6.07 1.49 -0.63
CA PRO A 164 -5.90 0.95 0.72
C PRO A 164 -6.22 -0.54 0.81
N ALA A 165 -7.28 -1.01 0.11
CA ALA A 165 -7.69 -2.42 0.13
C ALA A 165 -6.60 -3.36 -0.39
N GLY A 166 -5.86 -2.97 -1.44
CA GLY A 166 -4.80 -3.77 -2.04
C GLY A 166 -3.60 -4.02 -1.11
N PHE A 167 -3.56 -3.43 0.08
CA PHE A 167 -2.57 -3.70 1.12
C PHE A 167 -3.12 -4.57 2.26
N VAL A 168 -4.44 -4.80 2.34
CA VAL A 168 -5.09 -5.37 3.54
C VAL A 168 -6.05 -6.51 3.25
N ALA A 169 -6.74 -6.49 2.10
CA ALA A 169 -7.84 -7.38 1.79
C ALA A 169 -7.60 -8.20 0.53
N HIS A 170 -8.43 -9.24 0.35
CA HIS A 170 -8.40 -10.14 -0.81
C HIS A 170 -9.78 -10.17 -1.46
N ASN A 171 -9.86 -9.74 -2.71
CA ASN A 171 -11.09 -9.78 -3.48
C ASN A 171 -10.81 -9.83 -4.98
N GLU A 172 -11.58 -10.59 -5.72
CA GLU A 172 -11.46 -10.67 -7.18
C GLU A 172 -11.84 -9.37 -7.91
N ASN A 173 -12.60 -8.47 -7.22
CA ASN A 173 -13.12 -7.26 -7.83
C ASN A 173 -13.15 -6.10 -6.84
N ARG A 174 -12.44 -5.02 -7.17
CA ARG A 174 -12.35 -3.77 -6.40
C ARG A 174 -13.69 -3.09 -6.09
N ASN A 175 -14.74 -3.41 -6.84
CA ASN A 175 -16.07 -2.83 -6.64
C ASN A 175 -16.90 -3.57 -5.59
N ASN A 176 -16.42 -4.68 -5.05
CA ASN A 176 -17.04 -5.42 -3.96
C ASN A 176 -16.80 -4.75 -2.60
N TYR A 177 -17.04 -3.44 -2.50
CA TYR A 177 -16.70 -2.62 -1.33
C TYR A 177 -17.17 -3.19 0.00
N GLY A 178 -18.40 -3.74 0.03
CA GLY A 178 -18.97 -4.33 1.24
C GLY A 178 -18.23 -5.55 1.75
N GLU A 179 -17.70 -6.40 0.85
CA GLU A 179 -16.89 -7.57 1.19
C GLU A 179 -15.48 -7.15 1.60
N ILE A 180 -14.89 -6.21 0.86
CA ILE A 180 -13.57 -5.66 1.13
C ILE A 180 -13.51 -5.05 2.53
N ILE A 181 -14.42 -4.13 2.86
CA ILE A 181 -14.44 -3.52 4.20
C ILE A 181 -14.72 -4.55 5.30
N ALA A 182 -15.59 -5.52 5.05
CA ALA A 182 -15.84 -6.58 6.01
C ALA A 182 -14.57 -7.37 6.31
N GLU A 183 -13.77 -7.72 5.31
CA GLU A 183 -12.49 -8.39 5.50
C GLU A 183 -11.51 -7.50 6.24
N MET A 184 -11.34 -6.24 5.83
CA MET A 184 -10.41 -5.30 6.46
C MET A 184 -10.66 -5.14 7.97
N VAL A 185 -11.93 -5.10 8.41
CA VAL A 185 -12.26 -4.83 9.81
C VAL A 185 -12.53 -6.08 10.66
N THR A 186 -12.75 -7.25 10.04
CA THR A 186 -13.09 -8.46 10.80
C THR A 186 -12.06 -9.60 10.68
N LYS A 187 -11.14 -9.54 9.71
CA LYS A 187 -10.18 -10.61 9.46
C LYS A 187 -8.73 -10.16 9.46
N SER A 188 -8.46 -8.89 9.11
CA SER A 188 -7.09 -8.37 9.12
C SER A 188 -6.69 -7.95 10.53
N THR A 189 -5.39 -8.03 10.80
CA THR A 189 -4.79 -7.62 12.07
C THR A 189 -4.30 -6.16 12.06
N ILE A 190 -4.68 -5.38 11.05
CA ILE A 190 -4.29 -3.98 10.90
C ILE A 190 -4.78 -3.10 12.05
N ASP A 191 -3.94 -2.21 12.55
CA ASP A 191 -4.26 -1.35 13.70
C ASP A 191 -4.98 -0.06 13.29
N VAL A 192 -4.68 0.49 12.09
CA VAL A 192 -5.19 1.80 11.66
C VAL A 192 -5.79 1.74 10.26
N ILE A 193 -7.03 2.17 10.13
CA ILE A 193 -7.70 2.41 8.84
C ILE A 193 -8.27 3.82 8.85
N MET A 194 -7.87 4.70 7.91
CA MET A 194 -8.43 6.05 7.83
C MET A 194 -8.73 6.47 6.40
N GLY A 195 -9.87 7.17 6.21
CA GLY A 195 -10.26 7.67 4.88
C GLY A 195 -11.63 8.31 4.83
N ALA A 196 -12.19 8.38 3.62
CA ALA A 196 -13.57 8.74 3.33
C ALA A 196 -14.49 7.50 3.35
N GLY A 197 -15.71 7.65 2.91
CA GLY A 197 -16.69 6.56 2.77
C GLY A 197 -17.78 6.59 3.81
N ASN A 198 -17.94 7.70 4.56
CA ASN A 198 -18.92 7.84 5.60
C ASN A 198 -20.35 7.75 5.04
N PRO A 199 -21.15 6.77 5.48
CA PRO A 199 -22.51 6.60 4.97
C PRO A 199 -23.49 7.72 5.35
N ASP A 200 -23.22 8.45 6.43
CA ASP A 200 -24.14 9.41 7.01
C ASP A 200 -23.99 10.84 6.42
N TYR A 201 -22.99 11.07 5.55
CA TYR A 201 -22.66 12.39 5.01
C TYR A 201 -22.56 12.38 3.48
N ASP A 202 -22.80 13.53 2.86
CA ASP A 202 -22.50 13.79 1.45
C ASP A 202 -21.02 14.22 1.23
N ASP A 203 -20.67 14.58 0.00
CA ASP A 203 -19.30 15.00 -0.33
C ASP A 203 -18.96 16.42 0.16
N ASN A 204 -19.91 17.17 0.65
CA ASN A 204 -19.71 18.48 1.27
C ASN A 204 -19.67 18.43 2.80
N GLY A 205 -19.79 17.25 3.39
CA GLY A 205 -19.84 17.06 4.83
C GLY A 205 -21.22 17.41 5.42
N ALA A 206 -22.26 17.49 4.60
CA ALA A 206 -23.63 17.67 5.09
C ALA A 206 -24.29 16.33 5.42
N PRO A 207 -24.99 16.22 6.56
CA PRO A 207 -25.68 14.98 6.93
C PRO A 207 -26.74 14.57 5.91
N LEU A 208 -26.73 13.29 5.53
CA LEU A 208 -27.74 12.71 4.65
C LEU A 208 -29.00 12.35 5.41
N SER A 209 -30.18 12.56 4.81
CA SER A 209 -31.44 12.09 5.35
C SER A 209 -31.62 10.58 5.30
N THR A 210 -30.90 9.91 4.40
CA THR A 210 -30.86 8.46 4.26
C THR A 210 -29.39 8.08 4.02
N PRO A 211 -28.78 7.23 4.86
CA PRO A 211 -27.41 6.81 4.72
C PRO A 211 -27.10 6.12 3.38
N SER A 212 -25.90 6.35 2.85
CA SER A 212 -25.39 5.74 1.63
C SER A 212 -24.37 4.64 1.97
N TYR A 213 -24.79 3.41 1.95
CA TYR A 213 -23.95 2.25 2.30
C TYR A 213 -23.13 1.70 1.12
N ASN A 214 -22.72 2.55 0.20
CA ASN A 214 -22.00 2.14 -1.01
C ASN A 214 -20.59 1.58 -0.69
N TYR A 215 -19.87 2.19 0.25
CA TYR A 215 -18.47 1.86 0.57
C TYR A 215 -18.33 1.06 1.87
N ILE A 216 -19.23 1.30 2.83
CA ILE A 216 -19.28 0.58 4.09
C ILE A 216 -20.69 0.02 4.23
N SER A 217 -20.82 -1.30 4.27
CA SER A 217 -22.14 -1.94 4.39
C SER A 217 -22.85 -1.54 5.68
N GLU A 218 -24.17 -1.53 5.66
CA GLU A 218 -25.01 -1.15 6.81
C GLU A 218 -24.66 -1.93 8.08
N MET A 219 -24.40 -3.22 7.94
CA MET A 219 -24.03 -4.10 9.07
C MET A 219 -22.71 -3.67 9.70
N ILE A 220 -21.69 -3.44 8.88
CA ILE A 220 -20.36 -3.00 9.35
C ILE A 220 -20.47 -1.62 9.98
N TRP A 221 -21.14 -0.66 9.32
CA TRP A 221 -21.28 0.70 9.83
C TRP A 221 -21.97 0.74 11.19
N LYS A 222 -23.08 0.03 11.34
CA LYS A 222 -23.80 -0.08 12.63
C LYS A 222 -22.94 -0.77 13.71
N GLY A 223 -22.19 -1.78 13.33
CA GLY A 223 -21.26 -2.45 14.25
C GLY A 223 -20.17 -1.52 14.77
N LEU A 224 -19.58 -0.70 13.90
CA LEU A 224 -18.61 0.33 14.27
C LEU A 224 -19.21 1.38 15.19
N LYS A 225 -20.38 1.95 14.83
CA LYS A 225 -21.10 2.96 15.63
C LYS A 225 -21.46 2.47 17.03
N ASN A 226 -21.75 1.20 17.18
CA ASN A 226 -22.18 0.62 18.45
C ASN A 226 -21.01 0.00 19.25
N GLY A 227 -19.78 0.01 18.70
CA GLY A 227 -18.63 -0.63 19.32
C GLY A 227 -18.79 -2.15 19.50
N THR A 228 -19.55 -2.80 18.60
CA THR A 228 -19.83 -4.24 18.66
C THR A 228 -19.10 -5.04 17.59
N LEU A 229 -18.33 -4.37 16.74
CA LEU A 229 -17.56 -5.02 15.71
C LEU A 229 -16.24 -5.50 16.32
N SER A 230 -16.09 -6.82 16.40
CA SER A 230 -14.87 -7.46 16.88
C SER A 230 -14.21 -8.28 15.78
N LEU A 231 -12.91 -8.51 15.93
CA LEU A 231 -12.16 -9.41 15.08
C LEU A 231 -12.62 -10.87 15.23
N SER A 232 -12.61 -11.59 14.11
CA SER A 232 -12.70 -13.04 14.11
C SER A 232 -11.33 -13.72 14.17
N ALA A 233 -10.24 -12.98 13.88
CA ALA A 233 -8.89 -13.47 14.02
C ALA A 233 -8.34 -13.13 15.42
N THR A 234 -7.61 -14.07 16.02
CA THR A 234 -6.83 -13.79 17.23
C THR A 234 -5.69 -12.85 16.87
N ASP A 235 -5.64 -11.72 17.54
CA ASP A 235 -4.55 -10.77 17.49
C ASP A 235 -3.29 -11.31 18.20
N ARG A 236 -2.21 -10.52 18.19
CA ARG A 236 -0.89 -10.86 18.73
C ARG A 236 -0.87 -11.33 20.18
N ASP A 237 -1.88 -10.95 20.96
CA ASP A 237 -1.99 -11.23 22.39
C ASP A 237 -3.23 -12.05 22.80
N ASP A 238 -3.98 -12.60 21.84
CA ASP A 238 -5.23 -13.35 22.04
C ASP A 238 -6.35 -12.54 22.71
N GLU A 239 -6.26 -11.21 22.80
CA GLU A 239 -7.32 -10.34 23.31
C GLU A 239 -8.27 -9.90 22.16
N ILE A 240 -9.56 -9.77 22.48
CA ILE A 240 -10.56 -9.28 21.53
C ILE A 240 -10.55 -7.76 21.57
N GLU A 241 -9.96 -7.14 20.57
CA GLU A 241 -9.93 -5.69 20.45
C GLU A 241 -11.07 -5.19 19.56
N ASN A 242 -11.78 -4.21 20.08
CA ASN A 242 -12.81 -3.52 19.33
C ASN A 242 -12.25 -2.30 18.61
N TRP A 243 -12.79 -2.03 17.43
CA TRP A 243 -12.48 -0.79 16.72
C TRP A 243 -12.98 0.44 17.46
N THR A 244 -12.13 1.44 17.63
CA THR A 244 -12.53 2.80 17.99
C THR A 244 -12.85 3.55 16.70
N LEU A 245 -14.13 3.89 16.47
CA LEU A 245 -14.53 4.74 15.35
C LEU A 245 -14.34 6.20 15.69
N ILE A 246 -13.68 6.95 14.81
CA ILE A 246 -13.58 8.42 14.86
C ILE A 246 -14.07 9.01 13.54
N GLU A 247 -14.77 10.16 13.61
CA GLU A 247 -15.40 10.78 12.45
C GLU A 247 -15.12 12.28 12.33
N THR A 248 -15.00 12.98 13.47
CA THR A 248 -14.86 14.43 13.51
C THR A 248 -13.40 14.87 13.47
N LYS A 249 -13.17 16.09 12.99
CA LYS A 249 -11.83 16.69 12.96
C LYS A 249 -11.19 16.69 14.34
N GLU A 250 -11.95 17.01 15.38
CA GLU A 250 -11.47 17.07 16.75
C GLU A 250 -11.02 15.70 17.27
N GLU A 251 -11.71 14.63 16.89
CA GLU A 251 -11.30 13.25 17.22
C GLU A 251 -10.00 12.85 16.52
N PHE A 252 -9.85 13.20 15.23
CA PHE A 252 -8.59 12.98 14.51
C PHE A 252 -7.43 13.78 15.14
N GLU A 253 -7.66 15.04 15.53
CA GLU A 253 -6.64 15.88 16.17
C GLU A 253 -6.26 15.36 17.57
N ALA A 254 -7.20 14.77 18.30
CA ALA A 254 -6.96 14.19 19.62
C ALA A 254 -5.94 13.03 19.61
N LEU A 255 -5.83 12.30 18.52
CA LEU A 255 -4.82 11.23 18.36
C LEU A 255 -3.37 11.74 18.44
N GLN A 256 -3.13 13.05 18.28
CA GLN A 256 -1.78 13.62 18.34
C GLN A 256 -1.25 13.77 19.77
N THR A 257 -2.12 13.86 20.76
CA THR A 257 -1.76 14.30 22.11
C THR A 257 -2.26 13.41 23.24
N GLY A 258 -3.06 12.38 22.93
CA GLY A 258 -3.67 11.49 23.91
C GLY A 258 -3.14 10.08 23.90
N ASP A 259 -3.73 9.24 24.73
CA ASP A 259 -3.59 7.80 24.63
C ASP A 259 -4.29 7.36 23.33
N THR A 260 -3.53 6.77 22.41
CA THR A 260 -4.08 6.27 21.14
C THR A 260 -4.75 4.93 21.39
N PRO A 261 -5.96 4.70 20.83
CA PRO A 261 -6.58 3.37 20.83
C PRO A 261 -5.64 2.34 20.18
N GLU A 262 -5.68 1.11 20.64
CA GLU A 262 -4.92 0.02 20.03
C GLU A 262 -5.36 -0.19 18.58
N ARG A 263 -6.67 -0.08 18.31
CA ARG A 263 -7.23 -0.13 16.95
C ARG A 263 -8.15 1.05 16.68
N VAL A 264 -7.90 1.76 15.59
CA VAL A 264 -8.69 2.93 15.21
C VAL A 264 -9.11 2.88 13.75
N ILE A 265 -10.41 3.10 13.51
CA ILE A 265 -10.95 3.35 12.18
C ILE A 265 -11.46 4.79 12.12
N GLY A 266 -10.82 5.62 11.29
CA GLY A 266 -11.21 7.01 11.07
C GLY A 266 -11.97 7.16 9.75
N VAL A 267 -13.28 7.42 9.82
CA VAL A 267 -14.09 7.64 8.62
C VAL A 267 -14.60 9.07 8.67
N ALA A 268 -13.86 9.96 8.00
CA ALA A 268 -14.18 11.40 7.99
C ALA A 268 -15.61 11.65 7.49
N GLN A 269 -16.21 12.74 7.93
CA GLN A 269 -17.62 13.12 7.59
C GLN A 269 -17.76 13.54 6.13
N VAL A 270 -17.43 12.60 5.20
CA VAL A 270 -17.52 12.78 3.74
C VAL A 270 -17.69 11.42 3.06
N ASN A 271 -18.49 11.37 2.00
CA ASN A 271 -18.82 10.10 1.34
C ASN A 271 -17.71 9.59 0.41
N THR A 272 -17.33 10.34 -0.64
CA THR A 272 -16.48 9.77 -1.70
C THR A 272 -15.01 10.18 -1.61
N THR A 273 -14.71 11.41 -1.19
CA THR A 273 -13.31 11.89 -1.20
C THR A 273 -13.07 13.05 -0.25
N LEU A 274 -11.87 13.10 0.30
CA LEU A 274 -11.41 14.24 1.11
C LEU A 274 -10.89 15.42 0.27
N GLN A 275 -10.74 15.27 -1.05
CA GLN A 275 -10.03 16.25 -1.88
C GLN A 275 -10.90 16.98 -2.90
N GLN A 276 -11.43 16.31 -3.90
CA GLN A 276 -12.05 16.96 -5.06
C GLN A 276 -13.54 16.63 -5.16
N TYR A 277 -14.24 17.44 -5.98
CA TYR A 277 -15.69 17.33 -6.20
C TYR A 277 -16.55 17.56 -4.94
N ARG A 278 -15.99 18.22 -3.95
CA ARG A 278 -16.81 18.87 -2.96
C ARG A 278 -17.53 20.01 -3.64
N GLY A 279 -18.85 20.01 -3.60
CA GLY A 279 -19.74 20.88 -4.37
C GLY A 279 -19.33 22.34 -4.52
N ASP A 280 -20.11 23.08 -5.26
CA ASP A 280 -19.84 24.48 -5.64
C ASP A 280 -19.48 25.32 -4.40
N TYR A 281 -18.27 25.91 -4.48
CA TYR A 281 -17.85 26.96 -3.56
C TYR A 281 -18.54 28.27 -3.90
#